data_232a22abce448c587b07a635dc93ebfd
#
_entry.id   232a22abce448c587b07a635dc93ebfd
#
_cell.length_a   1.000
_cell.length_b   1.000
_cell.length_c   1.000
_cell.angle_alpha   90.00
_cell.angle_beta   90.00
_cell.angle_gamma   90.00
#
_symmetry.space_group_name_H-M   'P 1'
#
loop_
_entity.id
_entity.type
_entity.pdbx_description
1 polymer ?
#
loop_
_entity_poly.entity_id
_entity_poly.type
_entity_poly.pdbx_seq_one_letter_code
_entity_poly.pdbx_strand_id
1 'polypeptide(L)'
;MADGTSWADYIEDYAENVLLKVLRRHTTNMTNINILGAYYETGVSLEAANPAFVSRNTTSGEGLLSQMGYMQPLPGCSQYKSPIPKLYMTGPSCQLGGEIAAMETIAATVMLRNFGMPHRPMN
;
A
#
# COMPACT_ATOMS: atom_id res chain seq x y z
N MET A 1 8.57 13.64 16.82
CA MET A 1 9.81 14.42 16.67
C MET A 1 10.46 14.58 18.02
N ALA A 2 11.77 14.76 18.09
CA ALA A 2 12.50 14.83 19.36
C ALA A 2 12.14 16.07 20.22
N ASP A 3 11.58 17.09 19.61
CA ASP A 3 11.14 18.34 20.25
C ASP A 3 9.67 18.33 20.70
N GLY A 4 8.97 17.22 20.57
CA GLY A 4 7.56 17.09 20.92
C GLY A 4 6.58 17.60 19.85
N THR A 5 7.04 18.14 18.73
CA THR A 5 6.19 18.58 17.61
C THR A 5 5.56 17.37 16.92
N SER A 6 4.27 17.44 16.60
CA SER A 6 3.59 16.38 15.87
C SER A 6 3.86 16.49 14.36
N TRP A 7 3.77 15.40 13.64
CA TRP A 7 3.83 15.44 12.17
C TRP A 7 2.67 16.24 11.55
N ALA A 8 1.52 16.26 12.21
CA ALA A 8 0.38 17.03 11.74
C ALA A 8 0.67 18.55 11.71
N ASP A 9 1.44 19.03 12.67
CA ASP A 9 1.80 20.45 12.76
C ASP A 9 2.97 20.84 11.83
N TYR A 10 3.78 19.86 11.43
CA TYR A 10 5.02 20.09 10.69
C TYR A 10 4.94 19.74 9.20
N ILE A 11 3.89 19.02 8.76
CA ILE A 11 3.84 18.46 7.41
C ILE A 11 3.89 19.53 6.30
N GLU A 12 3.20 20.64 6.49
CA GLU A 12 3.18 21.72 5.49
C GLU A 12 4.56 22.35 5.34
N ASP A 13 5.20 22.67 6.46
CA ASP A 13 6.57 23.22 6.45
C ASP A 13 7.56 22.26 5.82
N TYR A 14 7.49 20.98 6.17
CA TYR A 14 8.34 19.94 5.58
C TYR A 14 8.11 19.78 4.08
N ALA A 15 6.85 19.76 3.66
CA ALA A 15 6.50 19.63 2.25
C ALA A 15 7.02 20.83 1.42
N GLU A 16 6.81 22.05 1.87
CA GLU A 16 7.23 23.27 1.17
C GLU A 16 8.76 23.45 1.20
N ASN A 17 9.37 23.34 2.37
CA ASN A 17 10.78 23.71 2.58
C ASN A 17 11.75 22.56 2.33
N VAL A 18 11.31 21.32 2.30
CA VAL A 18 12.14 20.15 2.04
C VAL A 18 11.74 19.47 0.73
N LEU A 19 10.53 18.92 0.64
CA LEU A 19 10.14 18.09 -0.51
C LEU A 19 10.05 18.91 -1.81
N LEU A 20 9.31 20.00 -1.81
CA LEU A 20 9.19 20.85 -3.01
C LEU A 20 10.52 21.51 -3.38
N LYS A 21 11.34 21.85 -2.40
CA LYS A 21 12.70 22.37 -2.66
C LYS A 21 13.60 21.34 -3.35
N VAL A 22 13.51 20.07 -2.97
CA VAL A 22 14.24 18.98 -3.65
C VAL A 22 13.67 18.79 -5.06
N LEU A 23 12.35 18.71 -5.22
CA LEU A 23 11.71 18.57 -6.54
C LEU A 23 12.11 19.69 -7.49
N ARG A 24 12.10 20.94 -7.05
CA ARG A 24 12.49 22.10 -7.84
C ARG A 24 13.96 22.09 -8.31
N ARG A 25 14.85 21.38 -7.62
CA ARG A 25 16.24 21.20 -8.06
C ARG A 25 16.38 20.25 -9.25
N HIS A 26 15.41 19.34 -9.41
CA HIS A 26 15.46 18.28 -10.42
C HIS A 26 14.43 18.46 -11.53
N THR A 27 13.59 19.50 -11.44
CA THR A 27 12.53 19.79 -12.43
C THR A 27 12.56 21.26 -12.82
N THR A 28 12.40 21.55 -14.10
CA THR A 28 12.43 22.93 -14.62
C THR A 28 11.09 23.65 -14.48
N ASN A 29 9.98 22.91 -14.33
CA ASN A 29 8.61 23.46 -14.40
C ASN A 29 7.87 23.46 -13.05
N MET A 30 8.52 23.14 -11.96
CA MET A 30 7.91 23.07 -10.61
C MET A 30 7.96 24.45 -9.93
N THR A 31 7.31 25.42 -10.55
CA THR A 31 7.19 26.79 -10.00
C THR A 31 5.86 26.96 -9.28
N ASN A 32 5.75 27.97 -8.42
CA ASN A 32 4.50 28.27 -7.71
C ASN A 32 3.33 28.59 -8.67
N ILE A 33 3.60 29.06 -9.88
CA ILE A 33 2.59 29.33 -10.90
C ILE A 33 2.02 28.03 -11.48
N ASN A 34 2.83 27.00 -11.57
CA ASN A 34 2.47 25.71 -12.17
C ASN A 34 1.89 24.72 -11.16
N ILE A 35 2.00 24.99 -9.86
CA ILE A 35 1.39 24.18 -8.80
C ILE A 35 -0.01 24.75 -8.53
N LEU A 36 -1.03 24.06 -9.00
CA LEU A 36 -2.44 24.48 -8.84
C LEU A 36 -2.98 24.23 -7.44
N GLY A 37 -2.40 23.30 -6.72
CA GLY A 37 -2.75 22.95 -5.35
C GLY A 37 -1.86 21.84 -4.83
N ALA A 38 -1.74 21.75 -3.52
CA ALA A 38 -1.03 20.68 -2.83
C ALA A 38 -1.92 20.15 -1.69
N TYR A 39 -1.88 18.84 -1.50
CA TYR A 39 -2.55 18.17 -0.41
C TYR A 39 -1.54 17.25 0.28
N TYR A 40 -1.52 17.31 1.59
CA TYR A 40 -0.55 16.56 2.39
C TYR A 40 -1.27 15.62 3.35
N GLU A 41 -0.85 14.38 3.37
CA GLU A 41 -1.35 13.40 4.34
C GLU A 41 -0.23 12.88 5.23
N THR A 42 -0.55 12.72 6.49
CA THR A 42 0.29 12.03 7.47
C THR A 42 -0.23 10.61 7.70
N GLY A 43 0.59 9.74 8.25
CA GLY A 43 0.11 8.43 8.68
C GLY A 43 -1.06 8.50 9.67
N VAL A 44 -1.13 9.56 10.48
CA VAL A 44 -2.25 9.80 11.42
C VAL A 44 -3.53 10.13 10.67
N SER A 45 -3.48 11.02 9.67
CA SER A 45 -4.66 11.37 8.87
C SER A 45 -5.14 10.20 8.01
N LEU A 46 -4.21 9.39 7.48
CA LEU A 46 -4.54 8.17 6.74
C LEU A 46 -5.27 7.14 7.60
N GLU A 47 -4.78 6.88 8.82
CA GLU A 47 -5.42 5.96 9.76
C GLU A 47 -6.80 6.47 10.20
N ALA A 48 -6.96 7.78 10.38
CA ALA A 48 -8.25 8.39 10.70
C ALA A 48 -9.25 8.30 9.52
N ALA A 49 -8.76 8.45 8.29
CA ALA A 49 -9.59 8.35 7.09
C ALA A 49 -9.99 6.91 6.75
N ASN A 50 -9.12 5.94 7.04
CA ASN A 50 -9.38 4.53 6.78
C ASN A 50 -8.83 3.64 7.92
N PRO A 51 -9.71 3.12 8.80
CA PRO A 51 -9.31 2.26 9.91
C PRO A 51 -8.58 0.97 9.52
N ALA A 52 -8.58 0.59 8.25
CA ALA A 52 -7.80 -0.54 7.76
C ALA A 52 -6.29 -0.25 7.75
N PHE A 53 -5.88 1.02 7.78
CA PHE A 53 -4.47 1.42 7.85
C PHE A 53 -3.96 1.44 9.29
N VAL A 54 -4.08 0.30 9.97
CA VAL A 54 -3.65 0.12 11.36
C VAL A 54 -2.18 0.50 11.52
N SER A 55 -1.89 1.27 12.56
CA SER A 55 -0.53 1.78 12.84
C SER A 55 0.06 2.58 11.67
N ARG A 56 -0.80 3.24 10.89
CA ARG A 56 -0.42 4.12 9.76
C ARG A 56 0.23 3.37 8.60
N ASN A 57 -0.05 2.08 8.49
CA ASN A 57 0.53 1.23 7.46
C ASN A 57 -0.45 1.00 6.32
N THR A 58 -0.12 1.50 5.14
CA THR A 58 -0.92 1.37 3.92
C THR A 58 -0.89 -0.03 3.31
N THR A 59 0.07 -0.86 3.71
CA THR A 59 0.25 -2.23 3.18
C THR A 59 -0.38 -3.31 4.05
N SER A 60 -1.01 -2.93 5.18
CA SER A 60 -1.71 -3.87 6.07
C SER A 60 -0.83 -5.04 6.55
N GLY A 61 0.34 -4.73 7.09
CA GLY A 61 1.27 -5.69 7.68
C GLY A 61 2.57 -5.00 8.08
N GLU A 62 3.29 -5.60 8.98
CA GLU A 62 4.61 -5.10 9.35
C GLU A 62 5.65 -5.53 8.30
N GLY A 63 6.64 -4.70 8.02
CA GLY A 63 7.77 -5.02 7.14
C GLY A 63 8.78 -5.98 7.78
N LEU A 64 8.30 -6.96 8.53
CA LEU A 64 9.11 -7.99 9.16
C LEU A 64 9.17 -9.25 8.28
N LEU A 65 10.29 -9.94 8.32
CA LEU A 65 10.47 -11.20 7.58
C LEU A 65 9.42 -12.26 7.94
N SER A 66 8.88 -12.22 9.17
CA SER A 66 7.79 -13.07 9.62
C SER A 66 6.43 -12.77 8.97
N GLN A 67 6.32 -11.63 8.28
CA GLN A 67 5.10 -11.16 7.61
C GLN A 67 5.36 -10.82 6.13
N MET A 68 6.39 -11.38 5.52
CA MET A 68 6.72 -11.18 4.12
C MET A 68 6.65 -12.48 3.32
N GLY A 69 6.41 -12.38 2.03
CA GLY A 69 6.41 -13.50 1.11
C GLY A 69 5.42 -14.60 1.50
N TYR A 70 5.89 -15.81 1.70
CA TYR A 70 5.05 -16.97 2.05
C TYR A 70 4.37 -16.87 3.43
N MET A 71 4.73 -15.88 4.25
CA MET A 71 4.08 -15.64 5.53
C MET A 71 2.89 -14.69 5.41
N GLN A 72 2.65 -14.12 4.23
CA GLN A 72 1.55 -13.18 3.99
C GLN A 72 0.26 -13.91 3.57
N PRO A 73 -0.90 -13.45 4.04
CA PRO A 73 -1.12 -12.55 5.20
C PRO A 73 -0.91 -13.27 6.53
N LEU A 74 -0.92 -14.59 6.50
CA LEU A 74 -0.72 -15.49 7.63
C LEU A 74 0.00 -16.76 7.13
N PRO A 75 0.79 -17.43 7.98
CA PRO A 75 1.36 -18.73 7.65
C PRO A 75 0.29 -19.71 7.14
N GLY A 76 0.54 -20.33 6.01
CA GLY A 76 -0.40 -21.26 5.35
C GLY A 76 -1.42 -20.64 4.42
N CYS A 77 -1.54 -19.29 4.37
CA CYS A 77 -2.48 -18.58 3.51
C CYS A 77 -1.84 -17.94 2.27
N SER A 78 -0.57 -18.17 2.03
CA SER A 78 0.21 -17.56 0.92
C SER A 78 -0.30 -17.91 -0.49
N GLN A 79 -1.15 -18.92 -0.62
CA GLN A 79 -1.76 -19.32 -1.89
C GLN A 79 -3.12 -18.66 -2.14
N TYR A 80 -3.37 -17.50 -1.56
CA TYR A 80 -4.62 -16.74 -1.74
C TYR A 80 -5.90 -17.43 -1.23
N LYS A 81 -5.76 -18.56 -0.55
CA LYS A 81 -6.87 -19.30 0.08
C LYS A 81 -6.90 -19.00 1.56
N SER A 82 -8.09 -18.72 2.08
CA SER A 82 -8.30 -18.67 3.53
C SER A 82 -8.61 -20.08 4.08
N PRO A 83 -8.52 -20.28 5.41
CA PRO A 83 -9.02 -21.47 6.06
C PRO A 83 -10.53 -21.68 5.91
N ILE A 84 -11.26 -20.64 5.56
CA ILE A 84 -12.70 -20.68 5.34
C ILE A 84 -12.95 -21.21 3.92
N PRO A 85 -13.74 -22.27 3.75
CA PRO A 85 -14.04 -22.82 2.42
C PRO A 85 -14.64 -21.76 1.48
N LYS A 86 -14.13 -21.72 0.25
CA LYS A 86 -14.58 -20.80 -0.83
C LYS A 86 -14.28 -19.32 -0.58
N LEU A 87 -13.56 -18.95 0.49
CA LEU A 87 -13.09 -17.59 0.72
C LEU A 87 -11.65 -17.46 0.24
N TYR A 88 -11.42 -16.52 -0.64
CA TYR A 88 -10.10 -16.17 -1.19
C TYR A 88 -9.72 -14.77 -0.75
N MET A 89 -8.42 -14.54 -0.66
CA MET A 89 -7.85 -13.26 -0.22
C MET A 89 -6.98 -12.69 -1.32
N THR A 90 -7.00 -11.37 -1.46
CA THR A 90 -6.14 -10.63 -2.36
C THR A 90 -5.86 -9.25 -1.77
N GLY A 91 -4.93 -8.52 -2.35
CA GLY A 91 -4.59 -7.18 -1.92
C GLY A 91 -3.16 -7.07 -1.37
N PRO A 92 -2.77 -5.87 -0.93
CA PRO A 92 -1.38 -5.57 -0.52
C PRO A 92 -0.84 -6.42 0.62
N SER A 93 -1.72 -6.99 1.45
CA SER A 93 -1.36 -7.87 2.56
C SER A 93 -1.10 -9.32 2.15
N CYS A 94 -1.40 -9.70 0.90
CA CYS A 94 -1.13 -11.05 0.40
C CYS A 94 0.29 -11.18 -0.16
N GLN A 95 0.71 -12.43 -0.41
CA GLN A 95 2.01 -12.72 -1.00
C GLN A 95 2.24 -11.92 -2.29
N LEU A 96 3.46 -11.48 -2.51
CA LEU A 96 3.96 -10.52 -3.49
C LEU A 96 3.67 -9.06 -3.19
N GLY A 97 2.77 -8.71 -2.30
CA GLY A 97 2.47 -7.37 -1.77
C GLY A 97 2.85 -6.15 -2.61
N GLY A 98 1.98 -5.15 -2.60
CA GLY A 98 2.34 -3.82 -3.12
C GLY A 98 2.16 -3.59 -4.62
N GLU A 99 1.86 -4.60 -5.44
CA GLU A 99 1.63 -4.41 -6.87
C GLU A 99 0.14 -4.43 -7.23
N ILE A 100 -0.28 -3.48 -8.06
CA ILE A 100 -1.66 -3.39 -8.55
C ILE A 100 -1.90 -4.47 -9.62
N ALA A 101 -3.00 -5.19 -9.49
CA ALA A 101 -3.53 -6.21 -10.40
C ALA A 101 -2.76 -7.56 -10.46
N ALA A 102 -1.52 -7.66 -10.02
CA ALA A 102 -0.79 -8.92 -10.07
C ALA A 102 -1.37 -9.96 -9.11
N MET A 103 -1.63 -9.58 -7.87
CA MET A 103 -2.18 -10.46 -6.83
C MET A 103 -3.62 -10.86 -7.12
N GLU A 104 -4.42 -9.95 -7.64
CA GLU A 104 -5.80 -10.18 -8.05
C GLU A 104 -5.86 -11.22 -9.17
N THR A 105 -4.96 -11.12 -10.13
CA THR A 105 -4.84 -12.09 -11.24
C THR A 105 -4.45 -13.48 -10.74
N ILE A 106 -3.50 -13.56 -9.82
CA ILE A 106 -3.09 -14.84 -9.23
C ILE A 106 -4.21 -15.43 -8.39
N ALA A 107 -4.85 -14.61 -7.53
CA ALA A 107 -5.99 -15.04 -6.73
C ALA A 107 -7.15 -15.56 -7.59
N ALA A 108 -7.50 -14.83 -8.66
CA ALA A 108 -8.50 -15.26 -9.62
C ALA A 108 -8.13 -16.58 -10.31
N THR A 109 -6.87 -16.74 -10.69
CA THR A 109 -6.35 -17.98 -11.29
C THR A 109 -6.50 -19.16 -10.35
N VAL A 110 -6.11 -18.97 -9.08
CA VAL A 110 -6.26 -20.00 -8.04
C VAL A 110 -7.72 -20.37 -7.83
N MET A 111 -8.60 -19.36 -7.80
CA MET A 111 -10.03 -19.54 -7.67
C MET A 111 -10.60 -20.36 -8.84
N LEU A 112 -10.32 -19.97 -10.08
CA LEU A 112 -10.80 -20.66 -11.28
C LEU A 112 -10.36 -22.12 -11.30
N ARG A 113 -9.08 -22.41 -10.98
CA ARG A 113 -8.58 -23.77 -10.90
C ARG A 113 -9.32 -24.61 -9.85
N ASN A 114 -9.61 -24.02 -8.69
CA ASN A 114 -10.35 -24.72 -7.63
C ASN A 114 -11.80 -25.03 -7.98
N PHE A 115 -12.39 -24.23 -8.84
CA PHE A 115 -13.75 -24.47 -9.36
C PHE A 115 -13.77 -25.31 -10.65
N GLY A 116 -12.62 -25.82 -11.10
CA GLY A 116 -12.50 -26.60 -12.34
C GLY A 116 -12.84 -25.78 -13.61
N MET A 117 -12.72 -24.44 -13.53
CA MET A 117 -12.98 -23.56 -14.64
C MET A 117 -11.75 -23.38 -15.53
N PRO A 118 -11.92 -23.29 -16.85
CA PRO A 118 -10.79 -23.06 -17.74
C PRO A 118 -10.15 -21.70 -17.46
N HIS A 119 -8.85 -21.72 -17.29
CA HIS A 119 -8.03 -20.52 -17.17
C HIS A 119 -7.45 -20.18 -18.55
N ARG A 120 -7.73 -18.98 -19.04
CA ARG A 120 -7.07 -18.45 -20.23
C ARG A 120 -5.80 -17.70 -19.75
N PRO A 121 -4.60 -18.13 -20.14
CA PRO A 121 -3.42 -17.33 -19.85
C PRO A 121 -3.57 -15.95 -20.51
N MET A 122 -3.20 -14.91 -19.81
CA MET A 122 -3.08 -13.58 -20.43
C MET A 122 -1.88 -13.62 -21.37
N ASN A 123 -2.12 -13.33 -22.65
CA ASN A 123 -1.07 -13.17 -23.67
C ASN A 123 -0.42 -11.81 -23.51
#